data_3560ccc91ac2b863e3f80ed23d07e4f2
#
_entry.id   3560ccc91ac2b863e3f80ed23d07e4f2
#
_cell.length_a   1.000
_cell.length_b   1.000
_cell.length_c   1.000
_cell.angle_alpha   90.00
_cell.angle_beta   90.00
_cell.angle_gamma   90.00
#
_symmetry.space_group_name_H-M   'P 1'
#
loop_
_entity.id
_entity.type
_entity.pdbx_description
1 polymer ?
#
loop_
_entity_poly.entity_id
_entity_poly.type
_entity_poly.pdbx_seq_one_letter_code
_entity_poly.pdbx_strand_id
1 'polypeptide(L)'
;MNRAKLLEFFDATQVKDRINVVGCGAIGSHVCEQLARLGFSNVHLYDFDLVEAHNITNQMFTHEDIGCLKVDACAEMMKKINPQIKVFQHPEGLEKPFILAGTIILCVDNIDLRREIVHANQYNPNCTCIMDFRMRLTDAQYYFAERTNADRMKQLLATMDFSHEEAVDATPRSACGYELSVIYTVKMIVSAGVANLVKHYLKDKTMKVILVDTNMFTLDAFE
;
A
#
# COMPACT_ATOMS: atom_id res chain seq x y z
N MET A 1 7.36 -2.32 -21.93
CA MET A 1 7.60 -3.59 -21.20
C MET A 1 6.90 -4.74 -21.93
N ASN A 2 7.58 -5.91 -22.12
CA ASN A 2 6.93 -7.11 -22.68
C ASN A 2 6.11 -7.81 -21.57
N ARG A 3 4.79 -7.91 -21.74
CA ARG A 3 3.86 -8.48 -20.76
C ARG A 3 3.27 -9.84 -21.20
N ALA A 4 3.90 -10.52 -22.18
CA ALA A 4 3.37 -11.76 -22.75
C ALA A 4 3.03 -12.85 -21.71
N LYS A 5 3.75 -12.91 -20.58
CA LYS A 5 3.47 -13.86 -19.49
C LYS A 5 2.25 -13.49 -18.62
N LEU A 6 1.70 -12.29 -18.77
CA LEU A 6 0.65 -11.75 -17.90
C LEU A 6 -0.66 -11.47 -18.64
N LEU A 7 -0.57 -11.09 -19.92
CA LEU A 7 -1.70 -10.51 -20.67
C LEU A 7 -2.94 -11.42 -20.77
N GLU A 8 -2.76 -12.73 -20.85
CA GLU A 8 -3.88 -13.68 -20.89
C GLU A 8 -4.60 -13.79 -19.54
N PHE A 9 -3.90 -13.48 -18.44
CA PHE A 9 -4.45 -13.52 -17.10
C PHE A 9 -4.99 -12.14 -16.67
N PHE A 10 -4.20 -11.06 -16.87
CA PHE A 10 -4.55 -9.72 -16.45
C PHE A 10 -3.87 -8.65 -17.32
N ASP A 11 -4.66 -7.75 -17.89
CA ASP A 11 -4.16 -6.59 -18.62
C ASP A 11 -4.42 -5.29 -17.85
N ALA A 12 -3.45 -4.86 -17.06
CA ALA A 12 -3.54 -3.64 -16.27
C ALA A 12 -3.71 -2.36 -17.12
N THR A 13 -3.48 -2.38 -18.46
CA THR A 13 -3.74 -1.21 -19.30
C THR A 13 -5.23 -0.93 -19.48
N GLN A 14 -6.08 -1.90 -19.19
CA GLN A 14 -7.53 -1.72 -19.17
C GLN A 14 -8.02 -1.02 -17.89
N VAL A 15 -7.19 -0.98 -16.83
CA VAL A 15 -7.48 -0.24 -15.62
C VAL A 15 -7.30 1.25 -15.89
N LYS A 16 -8.41 1.99 -15.87
CA LYS A 16 -8.43 3.45 -16.07
C LYS A 16 -8.33 4.23 -14.76
N ASP A 17 -8.50 3.53 -13.65
CA ASP A 17 -8.42 4.13 -12.33
C ASP A 17 -7.06 4.77 -12.06
N ARG A 18 -7.11 5.87 -11.34
CA ARG A 18 -5.97 6.43 -10.65
C ARG A 18 -5.66 5.52 -9.45
N ILE A 19 -4.41 5.12 -9.30
CA ILE A 19 -3.92 4.36 -8.16
C ILE A 19 -3.16 5.33 -7.24
N ASN A 20 -3.64 5.53 -6.02
CA ASN A 20 -3.01 6.40 -5.04
C ASN A 20 -2.32 5.53 -3.99
N VAL A 21 -0.99 5.64 -3.89
CA VAL A 21 -0.19 5.00 -2.84
C VAL A 21 0.15 6.06 -1.81
N VAL A 22 -0.44 5.94 -0.63
CA VAL A 22 -0.23 6.88 0.49
C VAL A 22 0.75 6.25 1.47
N GLY A 23 1.97 6.78 1.49
CA GLY A 23 3.15 6.23 2.15
C GLY A 23 4.00 5.38 1.19
N CYS A 24 5.28 5.74 1.01
CA CYS A 24 6.27 5.04 0.18
C CYS A 24 7.35 4.34 1.03
N GLY A 25 7.01 3.95 2.26
CA GLY A 25 7.91 3.22 3.17
C GLY A 25 8.00 1.72 2.86
N ALA A 26 8.08 0.89 3.92
CA ALA A 26 8.27 -0.55 3.81
C ALA A 26 7.19 -1.22 2.93
N ILE A 27 5.92 -0.98 3.21
CA ILE A 27 4.82 -1.53 2.41
C ILE A 27 4.74 -0.85 1.04
N GLY A 28 4.67 0.50 1.02
CA GLY A 28 4.37 1.26 -0.20
C GLY A 28 5.42 1.11 -1.29
N SER A 29 6.71 1.04 -0.97
CA SER A 29 7.77 0.84 -1.97
C SER A 29 7.64 -0.52 -2.68
N HIS A 30 7.28 -1.59 -1.96
CA HIS A 30 7.02 -2.91 -2.53
C HIS A 30 5.70 -2.97 -3.32
N VAL A 31 4.67 -2.22 -2.90
CA VAL A 31 3.44 -2.04 -3.70
C VAL A 31 3.79 -1.36 -5.02
N CYS A 32 4.56 -0.28 -5.01
CA CYS A 32 5.01 0.43 -6.22
C CYS A 32 5.73 -0.51 -7.20
N GLU A 33 6.64 -1.34 -6.71
CA GLU A 33 7.36 -2.34 -7.52
C GLU A 33 6.40 -3.29 -8.22
N GLN A 34 5.45 -3.86 -7.48
CA GLN A 34 4.49 -4.82 -8.04
C GLN A 34 3.51 -4.15 -9.03
N LEU A 35 3.04 -2.94 -8.75
CA LEU A 35 2.20 -2.17 -9.68
C LEU A 35 2.92 -1.92 -11.01
N ALA A 36 4.20 -1.54 -10.96
CA ALA A 36 5.01 -1.33 -12.16
C ALA A 36 5.18 -2.63 -12.97
N ARG A 37 5.46 -3.78 -12.31
CA ARG A 37 5.59 -5.10 -12.97
C ARG A 37 4.28 -5.60 -13.57
N LEU A 38 3.15 -5.36 -12.92
CA LEU A 38 1.83 -5.70 -13.43
C LEU A 38 1.40 -4.83 -14.61
N GLY A 39 2.04 -3.67 -14.78
CA GLY A 39 1.79 -2.79 -15.93
C GLY A 39 0.71 -1.72 -15.67
N PHE A 40 0.40 -1.41 -14.42
CA PHE A 40 -0.42 -0.24 -14.10
C PHE A 40 0.22 1.03 -14.67
N SER A 41 -0.59 1.99 -15.10
CA SER A 41 -0.10 3.12 -15.90
C SER A 41 -0.35 4.49 -15.29
N ASN A 42 -1.15 4.63 -14.24
CA ASN A 42 -1.54 5.90 -13.65
C ASN A 42 -1.44 5.83 -12.12
N VAL A 43 -0.25 6.13 -11.59
CA VAL A 43 0.07 5.96 -10.17
C VAL A 43 0.48 7.29 -9.55
N HIS A 44 -0.11 7.62 -8.42
CA HIS A 44 0.17 8.80 -7.61
C HIS A 44 0.80 8.37 -6.28
N LEU A 45 1.95 8.95 -5.95
CA LEU A 45 2.73 8.62 -4.75
C LEU A 45 2.71 9.81 -3.79
N TYR A 46 2.36 9.55 -2.53
CA TYR A 46 2.28 10.57 -1.48
C TYR A 46 3.20 10.18 -0.33
N ASP A 47 4.28 10.88 -0.15
CA ASP A 47 5.23 10.72 0.96
C ASP A 47 6.15 11.94 1.01
N PHE A 48 6.44 12.45 2.20
CA PHE A 48 7.31 13.62 2.40
C PHE A 48 8.70 13.26 2.93
N ASP A 49 8.94 11.97 3.23
CA ASP A 49 10.20 11.52 3.83
C ASP A 49 11.33 11.40 2.81
N LEU A 50 12.54 11.46 3.34
CA LEU A 50 13.76 11.06 2.63
C LEU A 50 14.07 9.58 2.89
N VAL A 51 14.79 8.98 1.96
CA VAL A 51 15.37 7.65 2.16
C VAL A 51 16.55 7.74 3.13
N GLU A 52 16.50 6.95 4.19
CA GLU A 52 17.56 6.82 5.18
C GLU A 52 18.25 5.45 5.12
N ALA A 53 19.47 5.35 5.64
CA ALA A 53 20.26 4.11 5.56
C ALA A 53 19.55 2.89 6.17
N HIS A 54 18.78 3.07 7.26
CA HIS A 54 18.03 1.98 7.89
C HIS A 54 16.83 1.51 7.04
N ASN A 55 16.34 2.32 6.10
CA ASN A 55 15.23 1.95 5.23
C ASN A 55 15.58 0.82 4.24
N ILE A 56 16.86 0.66 3.90
CA ILE A 56 17.32 -0.32 2.89
C ILE A 56 17.03 -1.76 3.33
N THR A 57 16.91 -2.02 4.63
CA THR A 57 16.71 -3.37 5.17
C THR A 57 15.36 -3.99 4.84
N ASN A 58 14.32 -3.17 4.59
CA ASN A 58 12.95 -3.63 4.39
C ASN A 58 12.15 -2.84 3.35
N GLN A 59 12.76 -1.82 2.71
CA GLN A 59 12.16 -1.02 1.63
C GLN A 59 12.83 -1.34 0.29
N MET A 60 12.26 -0.92 -0.82
CA MET A 60 12.80 -1.19 -2.18
C MET A 60 13.95 -0.25 -2.60
N PHE A 61 14.50 0.48 -1.65
CA PHE A 61 15.57 1.42 -1.91
C PHE A 61 16.95 0.75 -1.86
N THR A 62 17.90 1.37 -2.53
CA THR A 62 19.31 0.99 -2.57
C THR A 62 20.17 2.04 -1.86
N HIS A 63 21.46 1.76 -1.73
CA HIS A 63 22.42 2.72 -1.14
C HIS A 63 22.51 4.04 -1.93
N GLU A 64 22.23 3.99 -3.23
CA GLU A 64 22.26 5.15 -4.12
C GLU A 64 21.06 6.10 -3.89
N ASP A 65 19.98 5.60 -3.30
CA ASP A 65 18.75 6.36 -3.05
C ASP A 65 18.81 7.15 -1.74
N ILE A 66 19.83 6.93 -0.87
CA ILE A 66 19.93 7.60 0.43
C ILE A 66 19.99 9.12 0.24
N GLY A 67 19.10 9.83 0.93
CA GLY A 67 18.95 11.29 0.85
C GLY A 67 17.99 11.77 -0.25
N CYS A 68 17.51 10.89 -1.14
CA CYS A 68 16.46 11.21 -2.09
C CYS A 68 15.08 11.19 -1.40
N LEU A 69 14.11 11.93 -1.94
CA LEU A 69 12.72 11.79 -1.54
C LEU A 69 12.22 10.36 -1.85
N LYS A 70 11.48 9.74 -0.94
CA LYS A 70 10.95 8.40 -1.14
C LYS A 70 10.05 8.30 -2.37
N VAL A 71 9.24 9.34 -2.66
CA VAL A 71 8.40 9.38 -3.86
C VAL A 71 9.23 9.40 -5.14
N ASP A 72 10.38 10.08 -5.16
CA ASP A 72 11.25 10.17 -6.32
C ASP A 72 11.98 8.84 -6.57
N ALA A 73 12.54 8.24 -5.52
CA ALA A 73 13.20 6.94 -5.59
C ALA A 73 12.22 5.84 -6.06
N CYS A 74 10.99 5.82 -5.51
CA CYS A 74 9.94 4.92 -5.99
C CYS A 74 9.59 5.16 -7.46
N ALA A 75 9.42 6.42 -7.88
CA ALA A 75 9.06 6.75 -9.25
C ALA A 75 10.17 6.36 -10.23
N GLU A 76 11.44 6.55 -9.88
CA GLU A 76 12.57 6.12 -10.69
C GLU A 76 12.62 4.59 -10.83
N MET A 77 12.51 3.86 -9.73
CA MET A 77 12.44 2.39 -9.72
C MET A 77 11.28 1.90 -10.60
N MET A 78 10.09 2.47 -10.47
CA MET A 78 8.92 2.11 -11.28
C MET A 78 9.16 2.35 -12.78
N LYS A 79 9.77 3.48 -13.15
CA LYS A 79 10.12 3.81 -14.54
C LYS A 79 11.21 2.89 -15.11
N LYS A 80 12.19 2.46 -14.30
CA LYS A 80 13.19 1.44 -14.69
C LYS A 80 12.54 0.09 -15.01
N ILE A 81 11.48 -0.28 -14.27
CA ILE A 81 10.70 -1.52 -14.51
C ILE A 81 9.78 -1.37 -15.72
N ASN A 82 9.00 -0.29 -15.75
CA ASN A 82 8.02 -0.01 -16.79
C ASN A 82 8.18 1.43 -17.33
N PRO A 83 8.96 1.63 -18.41
CA PRO A 83 9.22 2.98 -18.94
C PRO A 83 7.97 3.75 -19.42
N GLN A 84 6.84 3.05 -19.60
CA GLN A 84 5.58 3.67 -20.06
C GLN A 84 4.66 4.10 -18.91
N ILE A 85 5.05 3.81 -17.66
CA ILE A 85 4.24 4.16 -16.49
C ILE A 85 4.21 5.70 -16.29
N LYS A 86 3.05 6.22 -15.95
CA LYS A 86 2.89 7.60 -15.52
C LYS A 86 2.85 7.62 -14.00
N VAL A 87 3.86 8.20 -13.40
CA VAL A 87 3.98 8.35 -11.95
C VAL A 87 3.95 9.83 -11.62
N PHE A 88 3.07 10.21 -10.72
CA PHE A 88 2.91 11.56 -10.20
C PHE A 88 3.36 11.58 -8.74
N GLN A 89 4.42 12.30 -8.45
CA GLN A 89 5.00 12.43 -7.12
C GLN A 89 4.35 13.60 -6.37
N HIS A 90 3.99 13.39 -5.10
CA HIS A 90 3.48 14.38 -4.16
C HIS A 90 4.39 14.40 -2.92
N PRO A 91 5.53 15.12 -2.99
CA PRO A 91 6.52 15.16 -1.92
C PRO A 91 6.05 15.93 -0.68
N GLU A 92 4.96 16.69 -0.79
CA GLU A 92 4.26 17.32 0.31
C GLU A 92 3.42 16.34 1.16
N GLY A 93 3.31 15.10 0.69
CA GLY A 93 2.40 14.11 1.25
C GLY A 93 0.95 14.33 0.81
N LEU A 94 0.02 13.77 1.56
CA LEU A 94 -1.41 13.93 1.28
C LEU A 94 -2.00 15.04 2.16
N GLU A 95 -2.52 16.07 1.51
CA GLU A 95 -3.12 17.24 2.17
C GLU A 95 -4.65 17.13 2.32
N LYS A 96 -5.21 17.81 3.34
CA LYS A 96 -6.67 17.95 3.51
C LYS A 96 -7.30 18.64 2.29
N PRO A 97 -8.51 18.23 1.86
CA PRO A 97 -9.49 17.42 2.60
C PRO A 97 -9.34 15.89 2.43
N PHE A 98 -8.22 15.33 1.99
CA PHE A 98 -7.94 13.89 1.81
C PHE A 98 -8.89 13.16 0.83
N ILE A 99 -9.58 13.88 -0.05
CA ILE A 99 -10.51 13.31 -1.04
C ILE A 99 -9.73 12.87 -2.27
N LEU A 100 -9.79 11.58 -2.59
CA LEU A 100 -9.05 10.96 -3.68
C LEU A 100 -9.99 10.25 -4.67
N ALA A 101 -9.67 10.34 -5.96
CA ALA A 101 -10.35 9.55 -6.98
C ALA A 101 -9.58 8.24 -7.25
N GLY A 102 -10.32 7.16 -7.58
CA GLY A 102 -9.77 5.86 -7.92
C GLY A 102 -9.48 4.98 -6.70
N THR A 103 -8.50 4.10 -6.84
CA THR A 103 -8.07 3.20 -5.78
C THR A 103 -7.14 3.90 -4.79
N ILE A 104 -7.37 3.70 -3.51
CA ILE A 104 -6.56 4.26 -2.41
C ILE A 104 -5.85 3.10 -1.71
N ILE A 105 -4.51 3.17 -1.63
CA ILE A 105 -3.67 2.17 -0.97
C ILE A 105 -2.98 2.85 0.20
N LEU A 106 -3.37 2.50 1.43
CA LEU A 106 -2.86 3.07 2.67
C LEU A 106 -1.67 2.26 3.16
N CYS A 107 -0.50 2.89 3.18
CA CYS A 107 0.79 2.31 3.57
C CYS A 107 1.52 3.15 4.62
N VAL A 108 0.89 4.21 5.14
CA VAL A 108 1.45 5.07 6.21
C VAL A 108 1.40 4.33 7.56
N ASP A 109 2.20 4.73 8.52
CA ASP A 109 2.22 4.19 9.89
C ASP A 109 1.18 4.82 10.81
N ASN A 110 0.76 6.06 10.53
CA ASN A 110 -0.17 6.82 11.37
C ASN A 110 -1.62 6.35 11.20
N ILE A 111 -2.19 5.74 12.25
CA ILE A 111 -3.57 5.20 12.23
C ILE A 111 -4.63 6.31 12.19
N ASP A 112 -4.36 7.47 12.79
CA ASP A 112 -5.31 8.59 12.79
C ASP A 112 -5.43 9.17 11.37
N LEU A 113 -4.31 9.32 10.66
CA LEU A 113 -4.30 9.71 9.25
C LEU A 113 -5.07 8.71 8.37
N ARG A 114 -4.86 7.40 8.59
CA ARG A 114 -5.62 6.35 7.88
C ARG A 114 -7.12 6.52 8.09
N ARG A 115 -7.53 6.71 9.34
CA ARG A 115 -8.94 6.90 9.72
C ARG A 115 -9.52 8.16 9.05
N GLU A 116 -8.82 9.29 9.06
CA GLU A 116 -9.25 10.52 8.40
C GLU A 116 -9.42 10.31 6.88
N ILE A 117 -8.48 9.62 6.22
CA ILE A 117 -8.57 9.32 4.77
C ILE A 117 -9.79 8.43 4.47
N VAL A 118 -10.01 7.37 5.26
CA VAL A 118 -11.17 6.48 5.07
C VAL A 118 -12.47 7.25 5.28
N HIS A 119 -12.58 8.06 6.35
CA HIS A 119 -13.74 8.91 6.59
C HIS A 119 -14.04 9.89 5.45
N ALA A 120 -13.00 10.53 4.89
CA ALA A 120 -13.16 11.47 3.78
C ALA A 120 -13.67 10.78 2.50
N ASN A 121 -13.37 9.49 2.32
CA ASN A 121 -13.64 8.78 1.08
C ASN A 121 -14.79 7.76 1.17
N GLN A 122 -15.34 7.45 2.35
CA GLN A 122 -16.39 6.44 2.52
C GLN A 122 -17.65 6.71 1.67
N TYR A 123 -17.97 7.97 1.40
CA TYR A 123 -19.10 8.40 0.56
C TYR A 123 -18.65 9.09 -0.73
N ASN A 124 -17.36 9.16 -1.02
CA ASN A 124 -16.82 9.81 -2.20
C ASN A 124 -17.16 8.99 -3.46
N PRO A 125 -18.00 9.50 -4.39
CA PRO A 125 -18.41 8.75 -5.57
C PRO A 125 -17.26 8.44 -6.53
N ASN A 126 -16.17 9.18 -6.45
CA ASN A 126 -14.98 9.00 -7.28
C ASN A 126 -13.97 8.00 -6.68
N CYS A 127 -14.13 7.56 -5.43
CA CYS A 127 -13.32 6.50 -4.85
C CYS A 127 -13.80 5.14 -5.37
N THR A 128 -12.89 4.26 -5.78
CA THR A 128 -13.22 2.91 -6.25
C THR A 128 -13.17 1.92 -5.09
N CYS A 129 -12.05 1.82 -4.43
CA CYS A 129 -11.84 0.97 -3.25
C CYS A 129 -10.71 1.51 -2.38
N ILE A 130 -10.66 1.04 -1.14
CA ILE A 130 -9.59 1.32 -0.18
C ILE A 130 -8.93 0.00 0.20
N MET A 131 -7.61 -0.02 0.12
CA MET A 131 -6.72 -1.07 0.60
C MET A 131 -5.93 -0.52 1.78
N ASP A 132 -5.95 -1.21 2.91
CA ASP A 132 -5.24 -0.79 4.10
C ASP A 132 -4.27 -1.89 4.54
N PHE A 133 -2.98 -1.60 4.47
CA PHE A 133 -1.92 -2.51 4.88
C PHE A 133 -1.35 -2.11 6.23
N ARG A 134 -1.27 -3.04 7.14
CA ARG A 134 -0.65 -2.86 8.46
C ARG A 134 0.33 -3.98 8.73
N MET A 135 1.41 -3.66 9.40
CA MET A 135 2.44 -4.63 9.73
C MET A 135 3.05 -4.33 11.09
N ARG A 136 3.42 -5.39 11.81
CA ARG A 136 4.16 -5.33 13.05
C ARG A 136 5.10 -6.55 13.12
N LEU A 137 6.39 -6.36 12.89
CA LEU A 137 7.45 -7.36 12.88
C LEU A 137 7.10 -8.60 12.03
N THR A 138 6.61 -9.67 12.64
CA THR A 138 6.26 -10.94 11.96
C THR A 138 4.79 -11.05 11.59
N ASP A 139 3.95 -10.12 12.05
CA ASP A 139 2.52 -10.10 11.80
C ASP A 139 2.16 -9.00 10.80
N ALA A 140 1.26 -9.30 9.88
CA ALA A 140 0.73 -8.31 8.97
C ALA A 140 -0.77 -8.53 8.71
N GLN A 141 -1.47 -7.44 8.47
CA GLN A 141 -2.89 -7.40 8.21
C GLN A 141 -3.14 -6.57 6.96
N TYR A 142 -4.07 -7.01 6.16
CA TYR A 142 -4.59 -6.31 5.01
C TYR A 142 -6.10 -6.27 5.07
N TYR A 143 -6.66 -5.10 4.81
CA TYR A 143 -8.10 -4.86 4.74
C TYR A 143 -8.47 -4.30 3.39
N PHE A 144 -9.63 -4.71 2.87
CA PHE A 144 -10.12 -4.27 1.58
C PHE A 144 -11.60 -3.89 1.68
N ALA A 145 -11.92 -2.67 1.25
CA ALA A 145 -13.27 -2.17 1.18
C ALA A 145 -13.56 -1.51 -0.17
N GLU A 146 -14.53 -2.03 -0.89
CA GLU A 146 -15.09 -1.35 -2.05
C GLU A 146 -16.03 -0.24 -1.59
N ARG A 147 -15.98 0.92 -2.23
CA ARG A 147 -16.87 2.03 -1.90
C ARG A 147 -18.36 1.64 -1.96
N THR A 148 -18.73 0.77 -2.89
CA THR A 148 -20.11 0.30 -3.07
C THR A 148 -20.57 -0.65 -1.97
N ASN A 149 -19.66 -1.14 -1.13
CA ASN A 149 -19.97 -2.03 -0.01
C ASN A 149 -19.85 -1.27 1.33
N ALA A 150 -20.97 -0.67 1.75
CA ALA A 150 -21.00 0.14 2.97
C ALA A 150 -20.65 -0.65 4.24
N ASP A 151 -20.99 -1.95 4.30
CA ASP A 151 -20.66 -2.80 5.45
C ASP A 151 -19.17 -3.05 5.56
N ARG A 152 -18.48 -3.33 4.45
CA ARG A 152 -17.02 -3.48 4.43
C ARG A 152 -16.32 -2.17 4.81
N MET A 153 -16.84 -1.03 4.35
CA MET A 153 -16.29 0.28 4.71
C MET A 153 -16.45 0.57 6.21
N LYS A 154 -17.62 0.26 6.78
CA LYS A 154 -17.88 0.38 8.22
C LYS A 154 -16.99 -0.57 9.03
N GLN A 155 -16.80 -1.81 8.57
CA GLN A 155 -15.91 -2.78 9.22
C GLN A 155 -14.45 -2.29 9.17
N LEU A 156 -13.98 -1.75 8.04
CA LEU A 156 -12.64 -1.16 7.94
C LEU A 156 -12.44 -0.05 8.96
N LEU A 157 -13.38 0.90 9.07
CA LEU A 157 -13.32 1.98 10.08
C LEU A 157 -13.29 1.43 11.50
N ALA A 158 -14.09 0.42 11.80
CA ALA A 158 -14.12 -0.19 13.14
C ALA A 158 -12.78 -0.84 13.54
N THR A 159 -11.96 -1.26 12.57
CA THR A 159 -10.61 -1.77 12.85
C THR A 159 -9.59 -0.68 13.19
N MET A 160 -9.97 0.59 13.12
CA MET A 160 -9.13 1.75 13.41
C MET A 160 -9.54 2.47 14.71
N ASP A 161 -10.33 1.82 15.57
CA ASP A 161 -10.86 2.41 16.82
C ASP A 161 -9.82 2.31 17.96
N PHE A 162 -8.64 2.87 17.70
CA PHE A 162 -7.54 3.07 18.67
C PHE A 162 -6.68 4.24 18.21
N SER A 163 -5.93 4.84 19.14
CA SER A 163 -5.08 6.01 18.84
C SER A 163 -3.75 5.62 18.19
N HIS A 164 -3.11 6.61 17.57
CA HIS A 164 -1.74 6.41 17.06
C HIS A 164 -0.74 6.11 18.18
N GLU A 165 -0.90 6.72 19.36
CA GLU A 165 -0.08 6.48 20.53
C GLU A 165 -0.16 5.02 21.00
N GLU A 166 -1.38 4.46 21.09
CA GLU A 166 -1.59 3.05 21.41
C GLU A 166 -0.96 2.11 20.37
N ALA A 167 -0.99 2.49 19.08
CA ALA A 167 -0.33 1.72 18.02
C ALA A 167 1.19 1.73 18.17
N VAL A 168 1.77 2.89 18.48
CA VAL A 168 3.22 3.07 18.71
C VAL A 168 3.68 2.26 19.92
N ASP A 169 2.94 2.29 21.02
CA ASP A 169 3.26 1.54 22.25
C ASP A 169 3.21 0.01 22.04
N ALA A 170 2.32 -0.45 21.18
CA ALA A 170 2.20 -1.86 20.82
C ALA A 170 3.26 -2.35 19.82
N THR A 171 4.02 -1.45 19.18
CA THR A 171 4.98 -1.80 18.14
C THR A 171 6.35 -2.16 18.74
N PRO A 172 6.90 -3.35 18.46
CA PRO A 172 8.22 -3.75 18.94
C PRO A 172 9.31 -2.83 18.41
N ARG A 173 10.22 -2.40 19.30
CA ARG A 173 11.36 -1.52 18.97
C ARG A 173 12.69 -2.17 19.28
N SER A 174 13.70 -1.82 18.49
CA SER A 174 15.09 -2.19 18.75
C SER A 174 15.65 -1.42 19.95
N ALA A 175 16.79 -1.86 20.48
CA ALA A 175 17.53 -1.14 21.52
C ALA A 175 17.92 0.30 21.11
N CYS A 176 17.99 0.59 19.82
CA CYS A 176 18.26 1.92 19.26
C CYS A 176 16.98 2.74 18.98
N GLY A 177 15.78 2.23 19.37
CA GLY A 177 14.51 2.94 19.24
C GLY A 177 13.82 2.79 17.88
N TYR A 178 14.40 2.10 16.90
CA TYR A 178 13.76 1.85 15.61
C TYR A 178 12.66 0.79 15.72
N GLU A 179 11.56 0.98 15.03
CA GLU A 179 10.50 -0.01 14.89
C GLU A 179 11.02 -1.26 14.15
N LEU A 180 10.78 -2.43 14.74
CA LEU A 180 11.23 -3.69 14.14
C LEU A 180 10.34 -4.08 12.98
N SER A 181 10.95 -4.36 11.85
CA SER A 181 10.28 -4.76 10.62
C SER A 181 11.17 -5.69 9.82
N VAL A 182 10.59 -6.71 9.20
CA VAL A 182 11.32 -7.72 8.42
C VAL A 182 10.77 -7.84 7.00
N ILE A 183 11.68 -7.86 6.04
CA ILE A 183 11.38 -7.82 4.60
C ILE A 183 10.44 -8.95 4.13
N TYR A 184 10.54 -10.14 4.69
CA TYR A 184 9.71 -11.27 4.24
C TYR A 184 8.24 -11.10 4.66
N THR A 185 7.94 -10.51 5.83
CA THR A 185 6.57 -10.16 6.24
C THR A 185 5.98 -9.11 5.30
N VAL A 186 6.77 -8.07 4.98
CA VAL A 186 6.39 -7.03 4.01
C VAL A 186 6.00 -7.68 2.68
N LYS A 187 6.88 -8.51 2.12
CA LYS A 187 6.65 -9.11 0.80
C LYS A 187 5.43 -10.03 0.77
N MET A 188 5.20 -10.81 1.82
CA MET A 188 4.04 -11.70 1.89
C MET A 188 2.73 -10.93 1.87
N ILE A 189 2.58 -9.94 2.75
CA ILE A 189 1.33 -9.17 2.82
C ILE A 189 1.10 -8.32 1.57
N VAL A 190 2.14 -7.70 1.01
CA VAL A 190 2.04 -6.90 -0.21
C VAL A 190 1.63 -7.79 -1.38
N SER A 191 2.25 -8.97 -1.54
CA SER A 191 1.89 -9.89 -2.63
C SER A 191 0.44 -10.37 -2.53
N ALA A 192 -0.02 -10.70 -1.32
CA ALA A 192 -1.40 -11.11 -1.08
C ALA A 192 -2.39 -9.97 -1.36
N GLY A 193 -2.13 -8.76 -0.87
CA GLY A 193 -2.99 -7.60 -1.10
C GLY A 193 -3.03 -7.15 -2.56
N VAL A 194 -1.90 -7.14 -3.26
CA VAL A 194 -1.86 -6.80 -4.70
C VAL A 194 -2.55 -7.87 -5.53
N ALA A 195 -2.44 -9.16 -5.16
CA ALA A 195 -3.23 -10.22 -5.81
C ALA A 195 -4.74 -9.99 -5.63
N ASN A 196 -5.17 -9.53 -4.45
CA ASN A 196 -6.57 -9.18 -4.19
C ASN A 196 -7.03 -7.95 -5.00
N LEU A 197 -6.15 -6.97 -5.24
CA LEU A 197 -6.41 -5.85 -6.14
C LEU A 197 -6.62 -6.32 -7.60
N VAL A 198 -5.80 -7.26 -8.07
CA VAL A 198 -5.97 -7.86 -9.41
C VAL A 198 -7.33 -8.56 -9.51
N LYS A 199 -7.74 -9.35 -8.50
CA LYS A 199 -9.07 -9.96 -8.41
C LYS A 199 -10.19 -8.92 -8.51
N HIS A 200 -10.05 -7.79 -7.82
CA HIS A 200 -11.02 -6.70 -7.89
C HIS A 200 -11.23 -6.21 -9.33
N TYR A 201 -10.13 -5.96 -10.06
CA TYR A 201 -10.23 -5.51 -11.45
C TYR A 201 -10.69 -6.60 -12.43
N LEU A 202 -10.45 -7.86 -12.12
CA LEU A 202 -11.03 -9.01 -12.85
C LEU A 202 -12.50 -9.25 -12.52
N LYS A 203 -13.07 -8.51 -11.54
CA LYS A 203 -14.42 -8.70 -10.99
C LYS A 203 -14.63 -10.07 -10.35
N ASP A 204 -13.54 -10.65 -9.87
CA ASP A 204 -13.54 -11.87 -9.07
C ASP A 204 -13.87 -11.56 -7.61
N LYS A 205 -14.11 -12.61 -6.83
CA LYS A 205 -14.38 -12.53 -5.41
C LYS A 205 -13.14 -12.05 -4.64
N THR A 206 -13.26 -10.92 -3.95
CA THR A 206 -12.20 -10.29 -3.16
C THR A 206 -12.29 -10.67 -1.69
N MET A 207 -11.13 -10.80 -1.04
CA MET A 207 -11.03 -10.98 0.41
C MET A 207 -11.15 -9.62 1.12
N LYS A 208 -11.97 -9.52 2.17
CA LYS A 208 -12.07 -8.32 3.01
C LYS A 208 -10.91 -8.17 3.99
N VAL A 209 -10.37 -9.30 4.46
CA VAL A 209 -9.25 -9.35 5.40
C VAL A 209 -8.29 -10.43 4.96
N ILE A 210 -6.99 -10.13 5.01
CA ILE A 210 -5.91 -11.12 4.90
C ILE A 210 -4.99 -10.93 6.09
N LEU A 211 -4.69 -12.01 6.81
CA LEU A 211 -3.77 -12.03 7.93
C LEU A 211 -2.55 -12.87 7.55
N VAL A 212 -1.38 -12.38 7.88
CA VAL A 212 -0.11 -13.08 7.69
C VAL A 212 0.59 -13.15 9.03
N ASP A 213 1.02 -14.33 9.42
CA ASP A 213 1.95 -14.56 10.52
C ASP A 213 3.15 -15.36 9.99
N THR A 214 4.29 -14.69 9.87
CA THR A 214 5.50 -15.30 9.33
C THR A 214 6.27 -16.12 10.37
N ASN A 215 5.95 -15.99 11.65
CA ASN A 215 6.49 -16.82 12.70
C ASN A 215 5.81 -18.20 12.72
N MET A 216 4.48 -18.23 12.50
CA MET A 216 3.70 -19.47 12.42
C MET A 216 3.55 -20.00 10.99
N PHE A 217 4.05 -19.27 9.99
CA PHE A 217 3.91 -19.57 8.54
C PHE A 217 2.45 -19.72 8.10
N THR A 218 1.56 -18.87 8.62
CA THR A 218 0.15 -18.87 8.22
C THR A 218 -0.18 -17.67 7.32
N LEU A 219 -1.15 -17.89 6.43
CA LEU A 219 -1.83 -16.87 5.65
C LEU A 219 -3.31 -17.22 5.63
N ASP A 220 -4.12 -16.43 6.33
CA ASP A 220 -5.56 -16.61 6.44
C ASP A 220 -6.28 -15.47 5.69
N ALA A 221 -7.30 -15.84 4.91
CA ALA A 221 -8.05 -14.88 4.10
C ALA A 221 -9.57 -15.06 4.31
N PHE A 222 -10.26 -13.94 4.54
CA PHE A 222 -11.68 -13.88 4.88
C PHE A 222 -12.44 -13.00 3.87
N GLU A 223 -13.64 -13.46 3.51
CA GLU A 223 -14.56 -12.79 2.57
C GLU A 223 -15.45 -11.74 3.24
#